data_653a5e9bbadb3cab0040628c55f7710b
#
_entry.id   653a5e9bbadb3cab0040628c55f7710b
#
_cell.length_a   1.000
_cell.length_b   1.000
_cell.length_c   1.000
_cell.angle_alpha   90.00
_cell.angle_beta   90.00
_cell.angle_gamma   90.00
#
_symmetry.space_group_name_H-M   'P 1'
#
loop_
_entity.id
_entity.type
_entity.pdbx_description
1 polymer ?
#
loop_
_entity_poly.entity_id
_entity_poly.type
_entity_poly.pdbx_seq_one_letter_code
_entity_poly.pdbx_strand_id
1 'polypeptide(L)'
;RDNGRSRGLGMCIRDRVKGINDFVDEFDSSRKNLIFTIGSNPVNNSIYSQKIKSHLISADYVVALDLFKNETTELADIILPTTSFTEKEGTFTNLEMRTLMQNKILPAPGSSLNEWEYWAMLLGKVGLEQSYDSEIQLNSLLCEGYTNKDNLPSFDNLNKPSNLDGIMNSKPIKIETKNNRLENLEILFVHRLYGDTSSQINSPSISMLGSERFIEMNSATFYGSYMLISNVVTLSQDDNSIQVNVNINDSLPDNLLVIPINRRGFQNLDPEKKVELEVARSREQLSVS
;
A
#
# COMPACT_ATOMS: atom_id res chain seq x y z
N ARG A 1 0.06 -30.81 -8.77
CA ARG A 1 -0.88 -29.67 -8.78
C ARG A 1 -0.02 -28.44 -8.97
N ASP A 2 -0.20 -27.79 -10.10
CA ASP A 2 0.48 -26.55 -10.42
C ASP A 2 -0.12 -25.47 -9.49
N ASN A 3 0.59 -25.14 -8.44
CA ASN A 3 0.16 -24.16 -7.44
C ASN A 3 0.28 -22.73 -7.95
N GLY A 4 0.09 -22.53 -9.25
CA GLY A 4 -0.11 -21.22 -9.78
C GLY A 4 0.92 -20.18 -9.35
N ARG A 5 2.19 -20.47 -9.41
CA ARG A 5 3.24 -19.49 -9.09
C ARG A 5 3.20 -18.35 -10.08
N SER A 6 3.14 -17.16 -9.56
CA SER A 6 3.27 -15.96 -10.37
C SER A 6 4.57 -15.98 -11.16
N ARG A 7 4.46 -15.79 -12.47
CA ARG A 7 5.58 -15.57 -13.36
C ARG A 7 5.63 -14.13 -13.84
N GLY A 8 4.95 -13.28 -13.09
CA GLY A 8 4.86 -11.89 -13.42
C GLY A 8 6.20 -11.17 -13.32
N LEU A 9 6.29 -10.07 -13.98
CA LEU A 9 7.46 -9.23 -14.07
C LEU A 9 7.26 -7.96 -13.24
N GLY A 10 8.15 -7.71 -12.32
CA GLY A 10 8.18 -6.46 -11.57
C GLY A 10 6.88 -6.16 -10.82
N MET A 11 6.44 -4.92 -10.84
CA MET A 11 5.23 -4.45 -10.15
C MET A 11 3.92 -5.06 -10.66
N CYS A 12 3.95 -5.78 -11.77
CA CYS A 12 2.79 -6.43 -12.37
C CYS A 12 2.64 -7.89 -11.94
N ILE A 13 3.46 -8.38 -11.04
CA ILE A 13 3.36 -9.73 -10.50
C ILE A 13 2.19 -9.81 -9.55
N ARG A 14 1.10 -10.44 -9.94
CA ARG A 14 -0.04 -10.60 -9.04
C ARG A 14 -0.99 -11.71 -9.36
N ASP A 15 -0.75 -12.39 -10.43
CA ASP A 15 -1.68 -13.36 -10.95
C ASP A 15 -1.77 -14.63 -10.12
N ARG A 16 -0.79 -14.87 -9.21
CA ARG A 16 -0.75 -16.13 -8.44
C ARG A 16 -0.16 -16.01 -7.05
N VAL A 17 0.20 -14.82 -6.65
CA VAL A 17 0.54 -14.52 -5.27
C VAL A 17 -0.75 -14.05 -4.60
N LYS A 18 -1.03 -14.54 -3.41
CA LYS A 18 -2.15 -14.07 -2.61
C LYS A 18 -1.98 -12.56 -2.37
N GLY A 19 -3.07 -11.83 -2.53
CA GLY A 19 -3.11 -10.40 -2.30
C GLY A 19 -3.28 -10.05 -0.83
N ILE A 20 -3.31 -8.77 -0.54
CA ILE A 20 -3.56 -8.28 0.82
C ILE A 20 -4.93 -8.73 1.35
N ASN A 21 -5.92 -8.87 0.48
CA ASN A 21 -7.24 -9.36 0.85
C ASN A 21 -7.17 -10.81 1.35
N ASP A 22 -6.43 -11.66 0.60
CA ASP A 22 -6.24 -13.06 1.01
C ASP A 22 -5.50 -13.15 2.36
N PHE A 23 -4.52 -12.28 2.59
CA PHE A 23 -3.86 -12.20 3.89
C PHE A 23 -4.83 -11.82 5.01
N VAL A 24 -5.69 -10.84 4.76
CA VAL A 24 -6.68 -10.38 5.75
C VAL A 24 -7.73 -11.45 6.06
N ASP A 25 -8.19 -12.19 5.04
CA ASP A 25 -9.26 -13.16 5.17
C ASP A 25 -8.78 -14.54 5.66
N GLU A 26 -7.53 -14.92 5.35
CA GLU A 26 -7.00 -16.26 5.64
C GLU A 26 -6.05 -16.31 6.84
N PHE A 27 -5.76 -15.16 7.47
CA PHE A 27 -4.89 -15.13 8.63
C PHE A 27 -5.47 -15.94 9.78
N ASP A 28 -4.69 -16.87 10.29
CA ASP A 28 -5.08 -17.78 11.38
C ASP A 28 -4.15 -17.60 12.59
N SER A 29 -4.62 -16.87 13.58
CA SER A 29 -3.88 -16.59 14.82
C SER A 29 -3.64 -17.82 15.71
N SER A 30 -4.31 -18.94 15.43
CA SER A 30 -4.09 -20.20 16.15
C SER A 30 -2.82 -20.93 15.70
N ARG A 31 -2.26 -20.53 14.57
CA ARG A 31 -1.01 -21.08 14.02
C ARG A 31 0.17 -20.17 14.37
N LYS A 32 1.37 -20.74 14.33
CA LYS A 32 2.59 -19.96 14.41
C LYS A 32 2.78 -19.14 13.14
N ASN A 33 2.89 -17.82 13.32
CA ASN A 33 3.00 -16.86 12.24
C ASN A 33 4.31 -16.07 12.35
N LEU A 34 5.08 -16.09 11.27
CA LEU A 34 6.22 -15.19 11.06
C LEU A 34 5.90 -14.31 9.85
N ILE A 35 5.77 -13.01 10.07
CA ILE A 35 5.38 -12.06 9.04
C ILE A 35 6.57 -11.18 8.68
N PHE A 36 6.84 -11.06 7.37
CA PHE A 36 7.80 -10.10 6.84
C PHE A 36 7.06 -8.99 6.10
N THR A 37 7.29 -7.74 6.47
CA THR A 37 6.87 -6.57 5.71
C THR A 37 8.09 -5.96 5.03
N ILE A 38 8.04 -5.79 3.71
CA ILE A 38 9.20 -5.36 2.92
C ILE A 38 8.82 -4.14 2.10
N GLY A 39 9.44 -2.99 2.43
CA GLY A 39 9.20 -1.71 1.74
C GLY A 39 7.72 -1.33 1.69
N SER A 40 6.96 -1.64 2.75
CA SER A 40 5.52 -1.48 2.76
C SER A 40 4.99 -1.08 4.13
N ASN A 41 4.04 -0.15 4.13
CA ASN A 41 3.34 0.28 5.34
C ASN A 41 1.83 -0.05 5.23
N PRO A 42 1.43 -1.33 5.30
CA PRO A 42 0.04 -1.73 5.12
C PRO A 42 -0.88 -1.24 6.24
N VAL A 43 -0.35 -0.93 7.43
CA VAL A 43 -1.13 -0.33 8.53
C VAL A 43 -1.60 1.08 8.19
N ASN A 44 -0.90 1.82 7.32
CA ASN A 44 -1.33 3.16 6.88
C ASN A 44 -1.94 3.16 5.48
N ASN A 45 -1.46 2.29 4.59
CA ASN A 45 -1.75 2.40 3.16
C ASN A 45 -2.85 1.42 2.67
N SER A 46 -3.42 0.62 3.56
CA SER A 46 -4.47 -0.34 3.20
C SER A 46 -5.85 0.12 3.70
N ILE A 47 -6.88 -0.20 2.93
CA ILE A 47 -8.27 -0.08 3.38
C ILE A 47 -8.59 -1.03 4.54
N TYR A 48 -7.80 -2.09 4.73
CA TYR A 48 -7.93 -3.08 5.81
C TYR A 48 -6.97 -2.79 6.98
N SER A 49 -6.56 -1.56 7.15
CA SER A 49 -5.57 -1.11 8.13
C SER A 49 -5.79 -1.72 9.51
N GLN A 50 -7.00 -1.65 10.05
CA GLN A 50 -7.32 -2.15 11.38
C GLN A 50 -7.20 -3.67 11.50
N LYS A 51 -7.66 -4.42 10.49
CA LYS A 51 -7.52 -5.88 10.45
C LYS A 51 -6.05 -6.29 10.36
N ILE A 52 -5.29 -5.63 9.48
CA ILE A 52 -3.85 -5.86 9.34
C ILE A 52 -3.12 -5.56 10.65
N LYS A 53 -3.44 -4.45 11.30
CA LYS A 53 -2.88 -4.10 12.60
C LYS A 53 -3.15 -5.19 13.65
N SER A 54 -4.38 -5.70 13.71
CA SER A 54 -4.75 -6.79 14.61
C SER A 54 -3.98 -8.07 14.30
N HIS A 55 -3.79 -8.41 13.03
CA HIS A 55 -3.03 -9.59 12.61
C HIS A 55 -1.54 -9.47 12.96
N LEU A 56 -0.93 -8.30 12.74
CA LEU A 56 0.45 -8.06 13.14
C LEU A 56 0.65 -8.15 14.65
N ILE A 57 -0.27 -7.61 15.45
CA ILE A 57 -0.22 -7.70 16.92
C ILE A 57 -0.37 -9.14 17.41
N SER A 58 -1.16 -9.97 16.72
CA SER A 58 -1.40 -11.37 17.09
C SER A 58 -0.41 -12.36 16.49
N ALA A 59 0.50 -11.92 15.63
CA ALA A 59 1.55 -12.78 15.09
C ALA A 59 2.62 -13.10 16.13
N ASP A 60 3.27 -14.27 16.01
CA ASP A 60 4.38 -14.64 16.92
C ASP A 60 5.60 -13.77 16.72
N TYR A 61 5.91 -13.42 15.46
CA TYR A 61 7.01 -12.53 15.09
C TYR A 61 6.69 -11.71 13.86
N VAL A 62 7.04 -10.43 13.92
CA VAL A 62 6.96 -9.49 12.80
C VAL A 62 8.34 -8.91 12.53
N VAL A 63 8.81 -9.06 11.30
CA VAL A 63 10.08 -8.49 10.82
C VAL A 63 9.77 -7.45 9.75
N ALA A 64 10.17 -6.22 9.97
CA ALA A 64 9.98 -5.13 9.01
C ALA A 64 11.30 -4.72 8.36
N LEU A 65 11.32 -4.73 7.02
CA LEU A 65 12.40 -4.18 6.20
C LEU A 65 11.88 -2.89 5.59
N ASP A 66 12.35 -1.74 6.03
CA ASP A 66 11.86 -0.46 5.51
C ASP A 66 12.93 0.64 5.57
N LEU A 67 12.70 1.70 4.80
CA LEU A 67 13.54 2.91 4.76
C LEU A 67 13.28 3.82 5.96
N PHE A 68 12.02 3.90 6.39
CA PHE A 68 11.57 4.84 7.41
C PHE A 68 10.82 4.11 8.51
N LYS A 69 10.89 4.65 9.71
CA LYS A 69 9.96 4.26 10.77
C LYS A 69 8.55 4.71 10.40
N ASN A 70 7.61 3.80 10.56
CA ASN A 70 6.20 4.02 10.24
C ASN A 70 5.31 3.13 11.12
N GLU A 71 4.00 3.23 10.97
CA GLU A 71 3.01 2.55 11.78
C GLU A 71 3.15 1.02 11.75
N THR A 72 3.63 0.46 10.64
CA THR A 72 3.92 -0.98 10.52
C THR A 72 5.19 -1.36 11.26
N THR A 73 6.27 -0.58 11.11
CA THR A 73 7.53 -0.85 11.80
C THR A 73 7.43 -0.69 13.31
N GLU A 74 6.50 0.13 13.81
CA GLU A 74 6.24 0.28 15.25
C GLU A 74 5.64 -0.99 15.88
N LEU A 75 5.03 -1.86 15.07
CA LEU A 75 4.48 -3.15 15.49
C LEU A 75 5.45 -4.32 15.26
N ALA A 76 6.62 -4.06 14.69
CA ALA A 76 7.59 -5.10 14.38
C ALA A 76 8.49 -5.42 15.59
N ASP A 77 8.77 -6.72 15.79
CA ASP A 77 9.74 -7.19 16.77
C ASP A 77 11.18 -6.91 16.32
N ILE A 78 11.42 -6.94 15.02
CA ILE A 78 12.73 -6.70 14.41
C ILE A 78 12.56 -5.72 13.24
N ILE A 79 13.38 -4.67 13.22
CA ILE A 79 13.45 -3.71 12.14
C ILE A 79 14.81 -3.83 11.46
N LEU A 80 14.80 -4.08 10.16
CA LEU A 80 15.99 -4.16 9.31
C LEU A 80 15.99 -2.94 8.38
N PRO A 81 16.93 -1.99 8.53
CA PRO A 81 16.96 -0.79 7.70
C PRO A 81 17.38 -1.14 6.28
N THR A 82 16.60 -0.73 5.28
CA THR A 82 16.89 -0.97 3.87
C THR A 82 17.41 0.29 3.18
N THR A 83 17.89 0.12 1.95
CA THR A 83 18.44 1.19 1.12
C THR A 83 17.38 1.79 0.21
N SER A 84 17.50 3.10 -0.07
CA SER A 84 16.66 3.78 -1.06
C SER A 84 17.09 3.43 -2.50
N PHE A 85 16.28 3.83 -3.47
CA PHE A 85 16.58 3.59 -4.87
C PHE A 85 17.89 4.24 -5.34
N THR A 86 18.36 5.32 -4.71
CA THR A 86 19.63 5.97 -5.04
C THR A 86 20.85 5.29 -4.41
N GLU A 87 20.63 4.43 -3.44
CA GLU A 87 21.66 3.77 -2.62
C GLU A 87 21.88 2.31 -2.99
N LYS A 88 21.12 1.80 -3.96
CA LYS A 88 21.22 0.44 -4.49
C LYS A 88 21.27 0.44 -6.02
N GLU A 89 21.79 -0.64 -6.57
CA GLU A 89 21.75 -0.92 -8.00
C GLU A 89 20.80 -2.10 -8.27
N GLY A 90 20.40 -2.27 -9.51
CA GLY A 90 19.52 -3.34 -9.91
C GLY A 90 18.75 -3.05 -11.18
N THR A 91 17.75 -3.86 -11.46
CA THR A 91 16.87 -3.67 -12.60
C THR A 91 15.47 -3.25 -12.18
N PHE A 92 14.89 -2.42 -12.97
CA PHE A 92 13.53 -1.91 -12.80
C PHE A 92 12.75 -2.05 -14.10
N THR A 93 11.56 -2.63 -14.05
CA THR A 93 10.70 -2.78 -15.22
C THR A 93 9.56 -1.77 -15.17
N ASN A 94 9.47 -0.90 -16.18
CA ASN A 94 8.43 0.12 -16.27
C ASN A 94 7.10 -0.43 -16.79
N LEU A 95 6.08 0.45 -16.89
CA LEU A 95 4.75 0.08 -17.40
C LEU A 95 4.74 -0.38 -18.87
N GLU A 96 5.73 0.03 -19.65
CA GLU A 96 5.94 -0.44 -21.03
C GLU A 96 6.63 -1.80 -21.08
N MET A 97 6.85 -2.44 -19.94
CA MET A 97 7.58 -3.71 -19.81
C MET A 97 9.03 -3.62 -20.29
N ARG A 98 9.62 -2.44 -20.24
CA ARG A 98 11.04 -2.24 -20.50
C ARG A 98 11.82 -2.37 -19.20
N THR A 99 12.83 -3.20 -19.23
CA THR A 99 13.79 -3.33 -18.12
C THR A 99 14.86 -2.25 -18.24
N LEU A 100 15.00 -1.46 -17.21
CA LEU A 100 15.95 -0.37 -17.11
C LEU A 100 16.97 -0.70 -16.02
N MET A 101 18.22 -0.36 -16.25
CA MET A 101 19.28 -0.43 -15.24
C MET A 101 19.19 0.78 -14.32
N GLN A 102 19.21 0.54 -13.03
CA GLN A 102 19.37 1.56 -12.01
C GLN A 102 20.76 1.42 -11.40
N ASN A 103 21.54 2.47 -11.44
CA ASN A 103 22.86 2.51 -10.85
C ASN A 103 22.82 3.13 -9.46
N LYS A 104 23.64 2.59 -8.56
CA LYS A 104 23.88 3.19 -7.25
C LYS A 104 24.57 4.56 -7.42
N ILE A 105 24.02 5.59 -6.76
CA ILE A 105 24.51 6.96 -6.82
C ILE A 105 25.12 7.37 -5.48
N LEU A 106 24.50 6.95 -4.37
CA LEU A 106 24.88 7.31 -3.01
C LEU A 106 25.31 6.07 -2.22
N PRO A 107 26.22 6.21 -1.26
CA PRO A 107 26.50 5.13 -0.32
C PRO A 107 25.29 4.85 0.57
N ALA A 108 25.10 3.60 0.96
CA ALA A 108 24.08 3.21 1.92
C ALA A 108 24.36 3.87 3.29
N PRO A 109 23.35 4.44 3.95
CA PRO A 109 23.54 5.10 5.24
C PRO A 109 23.63 4.08 6.39
N GLY A 110 24.59 4.32 7.31
CA GLY A 110 24.72 3.52 8.52
C GLY A 110 24.91 2.03 8.26
N SER A 111 24.02 1.20 8.79
CA SER A 111 24.04 -0.26 8.66
C SER A 111 22.96 -0.78 7.70
N SER A 112 22.36 0.09 6.89
CA SER A 112 21.34 -0.33 5.93
C SER A 112 21.95 -1.19 4.82
N LEU A 113 21.24 -2.25 4.46
CA LEU A 113 21.60 -3.20 3.40
C LEU A 113 20.46 -3.28 2.39
N ASN A 114 20.79 -3.77 1.20
CA ASN A 114 19.75 -4.13 0.24
C ASN A 114 18.94 -5.33 0.74
N GLU A 115 17.70 -5.43 0.36
CA GLU A 115 16.80 -6.48 0.83
C GLU A 115 17.35 -7.88 0.54
N TRP A 116 17.95 -8.08 -0.64
CA TRP A 116 18.53 -9.37 -1.01
C TRP A 116 19.74 -9.77 -0.15
N GLU A 117 20.52 -8.83 0.37
CA GLU A 117 21.64 -9.09 1.26
C GLU A 117 21.17 -9.67 2.60
N TYR A 118 20.06 -9.17 3.15
CA TYR A 118 19.44 -9.76 4.35
C TYR A 118 19.00 -11.21 4.10
N TRP A 119 18.41 -11.48 2.94
CA TRP A 119 18.01 -12.85 2.58
C TRP A 119 19.22 -13.76 2.40
N ALA A 120 20.28 -13.29 1.77
CA ALA A 120 21.53 -14.03 1.63
C ALA A 120 22.12 -14.39 3.00
N MET A 121 22.17 -13.44 3.92
CA MET A 121 22.64 -13.69 5.29
C MET A 121 21.75 -14.69 6.04
N LEU A 122 20.44 -14.60 5.89
CA LEU A 122 19.49 -15.51 6.52
C LEU A 122 19.67 -16.95 5.97
N LEU A 123 19.76 -17.11 4.66
CA LEU A 123 20.01 -18.41 4.03
C LEU A 123 21.30 -19.05 4.55
N GLY A 124 22.37 -18.29 4.64
CA GLY A 124 23.63 -18.77 5.23
C GLY A 124 23.48 -19.21 6.70
N LYS A 125 22.67 -18.52 7.49
CA LYS A 125 22.42 -18.89 8.90
C LYS A 125 21.60 -20.16 9.05
N VAL A 126 20.71 -20.46 8.12
CA VAL A 126 19.93 -21.72 8.12
C VAL A 126 20.64 -22.87 7.41
N GLY A 127 21.89 -22.67 7.01
CA GLY A 127 22.71 -23.72 6.40
C GLY A 127 22.41 -24.00 4.94
N LEU A 128 21.74 -23.07 4.26
CA LEU A 128 21.53 -23.12 2.83
C LEU A 128 22.65 -22.35 2.12
N GLU A 129 23.32 -23.02 1.20
CA GLU A 129 24.35 -22.39 0.38
C GLU A 129 23.69 -21.33 -0.53
N GLN A 130 24.26 -20.14 -0.52
CA GLN A 130 23.91 -19.10 -1.48
C GLN A 130 24.91 -19.16 -2.64
N SER A 131 24.40 -19.02 -3.85
CA SER A 131 25.19 -19.06 -5.08
C SER A 131 25.35 -17.68 -5.74
N TYR A 132 25.09 -16.61 -4.99
CA TYR A 132 25.20 -15.23 -5.47
C TYR A 132 25.81 -14.33 -4.41
N ASP A 133 26.68 -13.42 -4.85
CA ASP A 133 27.34 -12.40 -4.04
C ASP A 133 27.12 -10.97 -4.61
N SER A 134 26.38 -10.87 -5.70
CA SER A 134 26.07 -9.61 -6.37
C SER A 134 24.69 -9.63 -7.00
N GLU A 135 24.12 -8.47 -7.26
CA GLU A 135 22.82 -8.32 -7.93
C GLU A 135 22.84 -8.88 -9.35
N ILE A 136 23.98 -8.81 -10.03
CA ILE A 136 24.14 -9.39 -11.37
C ILE A 136 24.01 -10.91 -11.32
N GLN A 137 24.68 -11.56 -10.39
CA GLN A 137 24.58 -13.01 -10.21
C GLN A 137 23.17 -13.42 -9.80
N LEU A 138 22.55 -12.69 -8.86
CA LEU A 138 21.17 -12.94 -8.45
C LEU A 138 20.20 -12.83 -9.64
N ASN A 139 20.34 -11.81 -10.47
CA ASN A 139 19.53 -11.65 -11.68
C ASN A 139 19.71 -12.79 -12.66
N SER A 140 20.96 -13.25 -12.87
CA SER A 140 21.27 -14.38 -13.73
C SER A 140 20.61 -15.67 -13.23
N LEU A 141 20.67 -15.95 -11.94
CA LEU A 141 20.02 -17.12 -11.32
C LEU A 141 18.49 -17.06 -11.44
N LEU A 142 17.90 -15.89 -11.23
CA LEU A 142 16.47 -15.70 -11.43
C LEU A 142 16.07 -16.01 -12.88
N CYS A 143 16.87 -15.58 -13.85
CA CYS A 143 16.63 -15.84 -15.27
C CYS A 143 16.81 -17.31 -15.65
N GLU A 144 17.75 -18.04 -15.03
CA GLU A 144 17.97 -19.48 -15.28
C GLU A 144 16.80 -20.35 -14.87
N GLY A 145 16.10 -19.96 -13.80
CA GLY A 145 14.93 -20.67 -13.29
C GLY A 145 13.69 -20.62 -14.17
N TYR A 146 13.70 -19.83 -15.24
CA TYR A 146 12.54 -19.65 -16.12
C TYR A 146 12.73 -20.34 -17.47
N THR A 147 11.67 -20.98 -17.95
CA THR A 147 11.67 -21.72 -19.22
C THR A 147 11.67 -20.82 -20.46
N ASN A 148 11.33 -19.55 -20.32
CA ASN A 148 11.28 -18.59 -21.42
C ASN A 148 12.08 -17.34 -21.06
N LYS A 149 13.40 -17.41 -21.31
CA LYS A 149 14.36 -16.36 -20.93
C LYS A 149 14.17 -15.03 -21.68
N ASP A 150 13.55 -15.07 -22.87
CA ASP A 150 13.39 -13.89 -23.73
C ASP A 150 12.39 -12.87 -23.16
N ASN A 151 11.55 -13.28 -22.23
CA ASN A 151 10.47 -12.46 -21.65
C ASN A 151 10.79 -11.97 -20.22
N LEU A 152 11.98 -12.24 -19.71
CA LEU A 152 12.36 -11.83 -18.37
C LEU A 152 13.14 -10.52 -18.37
N PRO A 153 12.93 -9.68 -17.37
CA PRO A 153 13.81 -8.56 -17.12
C PRO A 153 15.19 -9.10 -16.72
N SER A 154 16.16 -8.88 -17.55
CA SER A 154 17.54 -9.25 -17.30
C SER A 154 18.49 -8.18 -17.79
N PHE A 155 19.74 -8.21 -17.31
CA PHE A 155 20.77 -7.31 -17.80
C PHE A 155 21.03 -7.47 -19.31
N ASP A 156 20.79 -8.65 -19.86
CA ASP A 156 20.96 -8.94 -21.30
C ASP A 156 19.87 -8.34 -22.18
N ASN A 157 18.68 -8.09 -21.59
CA ASN A 157 17.48 -7.59 -22.26
C ASN A 157 17.11 -6.16 -21.87
N LEU A 158 18.05 -5.38 -21.40
CA LEU A 158 17.85 -3.98 -21.04
C LEU A 158 17.26 -3.18 -22.21
N ASN A 159 16.28 -2.33 -21.91
CA ASN A 159 15.57 -1.46 -22.86
C ASN A 159 14.78 -2.18 -23.97
N LYS A 160 14.68 -3.49 -23.94
CA LYS A 160 13.80 -4.23 -24.85
C LYS A 160 12.42 -4.39 -24.20
N PRO A 161 11.32 -4.18 -24.94
CA PRO A 161 10.00 -4.51 -24.40
C PRO A 161 9.88 -6.02 -24.25
N SER A 162 9.42 -6.48 -23.10
CA SER A 162 9.12 -7.90 -22.89
C SER A 162 7.84 -8.26 -23.67
N ASN A 163 7.77 -9.52 -24.14
CA ASN A 163 6.56 -9.98 -24.82
C ASN A 163 5.41 -10.13 -23.82
N LEU A 164 4.31 -9.43 -24.10
CA LEU A 164 3.12 -9.34 -23.24
C LEU A 164 2.10 -10.46 -23.49
N ASP A 165 2.31 -11.33 -24.46
CA ASP A 165 1.31 -12.32 -24.91
C ASP A 165 0.80 -13.25 -23.79
N GLY A 166 1.62 -13.50 -22.77
CA GLY A 166 1.22 -14.27 -21.58
C GLY A 166 0.44 -13.48 -20.53
N ILE A 167 0.52 -12.15 -20.56
CA ILE A 167 -0.06 -11.26 -19.53
C ILE A 167 -1.46 -10.80 -19.96
N MET A 168 -1.67 -10.60 -21.26
CA MET A 168 -2.94 -10.11 -21.82
C MET A 168 -4.09 -11.13 -21.71
N ASN A 169 -3.79 -12.37 -21.40
CA ASN A 169 -4.80 -13.44 -21.20
C ASN A 169 -5.30 -13.57 -19.76
N SER A 170 -4.94 -12.66 -18.87
CA SER A 170 -5.51 -12.64 -17.54
C SER A 170 -7.01 -12.29 -17.62
N LYS A 171 -7.87 -13.14 -17.05
CA LYS A 171 -9.29 -12.84 -16.93
C LYS A 171 -9.46 -11.53 -16.14
N PRO A 172 -10.33 -10.62 -16.59
CA PRO A 172 -10.60 -9.41 -15.84
C PRO A 172 -11.05 -9.78 -14.42
N ILE A 173 -10.41 -9.18 -13.45
CA ILE A 173 -10.80 -9.34 -12.04
C ILE A 173 -12.19 -8.69 -11.91
N LYS A 174 -13.19 -9.46 -11.54
CA LYS A 174 -14.47 -8.89 -11.10
C LYS A 174 -14.21 -8.21 -9.76
N ILE A 175 -14.20 -6.90 -9.78
CA ILE A 175 -14.23 -6.09 -8.56
C ILE A 175 -15.68 -6.15 -8.07
N GLU A 176 -15.95 -6.97 -7.08
CA GLU A 176 -17.19 -6.88 -6.33
C GLU A 176 -17.07 -5.67 -5.42
N THR A 177 -17.66 -4.57 -5.84
CA THR A 177 -17.85 -3.41 -4.97
C THR A 177 -18.90 -3.77 -3.92
N LYS A 178 -18.49 -4.00 -2.69
CA LYS A 178 -19.43 -4.00 -1.56
C LYS A 178 -19.89 -2.55 -1.39
N ASN A 179 -21.13 -2.30 -1.73
CA ASN A 179 -21.73 -0.97 -1.58
C ASN A 179 -21.97 -0.70 -0.10
N ASN A 180 -21.11 0.09 0.52
CA ASN A 180 -21.37 0.64 1.84
C ASN A 180 -22.28 1.87 1.66
N ARG A 181 -23.57 1.71 1.97
CA ARG A 181 -24.54 2.82 1.88
C ARG A 181 -24.73 3.44 3.24
N LEU A 182 -24.48 4.72 3.33
CA LEU A 182 -24.89 5.56 4.43
C LEU A 182 -26.25 6.15 4.04
N GLU A 183 -27.32 5.65 4.65
CA GLU A 183 -28.71 6.02 4.32
C GLU A 183 -29.05 6.11 2.82
N ASN A 184 -28.44 6.94 2.06
CA ASN A 184 -28.54 7.02 0.60
C ASN A 184 -27.21 7.38 -0.07
N LEU A 185 -26.09 7.43 0.66
CA LEU A 185 -24.77 7.71 0.13
C LEU A 185 -24.00 6.45 -0.18
N GLU A 186 -23.40 6.39 -1.35
CA GLU A 186 -22.35 5.43 -1.68
C GLU A 186 -20.99 5.98 -1.22
N ILE A 187 -20.16 5.14 -0.60
CA ILE A 187 -18.82 5.54 -0.16
C ILE A 187 -17.80 4.89 -1.09
N LEU A 188 -16.94 5.72 -1.67
CA LEU A 188 -15.83 5.30 -2.50
C LEU A 188 -14.51 5.65 -1.80
N PHE A 189 -13.75 4.63 -1.42
CA PHE A 189 -12.40 4.80 -0.91
C PHE A 189 -11.40 4.91 -2.06
N VAL A 190 -10.56 5.94 -2.04
CA VAL A 190 -9.58 6.20 -3.11
C VAL A 190 -8.19 6.46 -2.54
N HIS A 191 -7.16 6.15 -3.34
CA HIS A 191 -5.82 6.65 -3.10
C HIS A 191 -5.61 7.96 -3.85
N ARG A 192 -5.17 8.99 -3.15
CA ARG A 192 -4.76 10.26 -3.77
C ARG A 192 -3.28 10.22 -4.14
N LEU A 193 -2.91 10.98 -5.17
CA LEU A 193 -1.54 11.10 -5.65
C LEU A 193 -0.60 11.58 -4.53
N TYR A 194 -1.03 12.59 -3.79
CA TYR A 194 -0.34 13.08 -2.61
C TYR A 194 -1.11 12.62 -1.36
N GLY A 195 -0.44 11.85 -0.52
CA GLY A 195 -1.00 11.28 0.69
C GLY A 195 0.02 11.29 1.82
N ASP A 196 -0.23 10.50 2.85
CA ASP A 196 0.65 10.36 4.02
C ASP A 196 1.48 9.06 3.96
N THR A 197 1.96 8.69 2.76
CA THR A 197 2.90 7.55 2.65
C THR A 197 4.24 7.88 3.30
N SER A 198 4.95 6.88 3.79
CA SER A 198 6.22 7.07 4.50
C SER A 198 7.22 7.92 3.71
N SER A 199 7.33 7.71 2.40
CA SER A 199 8.22 8.50 1.53
C SER A 199 7.76 9.95 1.37
N GLN A 200 6.45 10.19 1.28
CA GLN A 200 5.91 11.55 1.09
C GLN A 200 6.00 12.37 2.38
N ILE A 201 5.72 11.78 3.52
CA ILE A 201 5.85 12.45 4.84
C ILE A 201 7.30 12.87 5.08
N ASN A 202 8.27 12.03 4.71
CA ASN A 202 9.69 12.30 4.89
C ASN A 202 10.30 13.16 3.77
N SER A 203 9.51 13.63 2.81
CA SER A 203 9.92 14.57 1.77
C SER A 203 9.36 15.97 2.06
N PRO A 204 10.16 16.94 2.54
CA PRO A 204 9.68 18.27 2.93
C PRO A 204 8.90 19.01 1.82
N SER A 205 9.33 18.84 0.57
CA SER A 205 8.68 19.50 -0.57
C SER A 205 7.32 18.91 -0.94
N ILE A 206 7.10 17.63 -0.68
CA ILE A 206 5.88 16.90 -1.09
C ILE A 206 4.90 16.80 0.08
N SER A 207 5.38 16.72 1.31
CA SER A 207 4.54 16.58 2.50
C SER A 207 3.51 17.71 2.64
N MET A 208 3.85 18.91 2.20
CA MET A 208 2.94 20.06 2.22
C MET A 208 1.73 19.87 1.29
N LEU A 209 1.86 19.14 0.19
CA LEU A 209 0.78 18.90 -0.77
C LEU A 209 -0.25 17.86 -0.26
N GLY A 210 0.15 17.07 0.72
CA GLY A 210 -0.67 16.02 1.32
C GLY A 210 -1.34 16.37 2.64
N SER A 211 -1.14 17.59 3.18
CA SER A 211 -1.46 17.91 4.57
C SER A 211 -2.96 18.08 4.88
N GLU A 212 -3.77 18.40 3.88
CA GLU A 212 -5.20 18.67 4.12
C GLU A 212 -6.02 17.37 4.18
N ARG A 213 -6.86 17.27 5.20
CA ARG A 213 -7.86 16.21 5.36
C ARG A 213 -9.18 16.68 4.80
N PHE A 214 -9.59 16.09 3.70
CA PHE A 214 -10.87 16.42 3.10
C PHE A 214 -11.52 15.16 2.50
N ILE A 215 -12.84 15.23 2.41
CA ILE A 215 -13.66 14.30 1.64
C ILE A 215 -14.28 15.07 0.48
N GLU A 216 -14.72 14.37 -0.55
CA GLU A 216 -15.35 15.01 -1.70
C GLU A 216 -16.76 14.50 -1.91
N MET A 217 -17.65 15.40 -2.27
CA MET A 217 -18.99 15.13 -2.78
C MET A 217 -19.41 16.27 -3.70
N ASN A 218 -20.45 16.07 -4.50
CA ASN A 218 -20.98 17.15 -5.33
C ASN A 218 -21.89 18.11 -4.53
N SER A 219 -22.19 19.26 -5.12
CA SER A 219 -23.03 20.28 -4.49
C SER A 219 -24.46 19.80 -4.23
N ALA A 220 -25.05 19.02 -5.13
CA ALA A 220 -26.41 18.48 -4.98
C ALA A 220 -26.49 17.55 -3.76
N THR A 221 -25.53 16.67 -3.58
CA THR A 221 -25.43 15.78 -2.41
C THR A 221 -25.18 16.58 -1.13
N PHE A 222 -24.28 17.55 -1.18
CA PHE A 222 -23.90 18.36 -0.04
C PHE A 222 -25.11 19.16 0.49
N TYR A 223 -25.78 19.92 -0.36
CA TYR A 223 -26.91 20.76 0.04
C TYR A 223 -28.23 19.98 0.18
N GLY A 224 -28.41 18.91 -0.56
CA GLY A 224 -29.64 18.12 -0.54
C GLY A 224 -29.77 17.20 0.68
N SER A 225 -28.66 16.61 1.14
CA SER A 225 -28.64 15.65 2.25
C SER A 225 -28.22 16.26 3.57
N TYR A 226 -27.42 17.32 3.52
CA TYR A 226 -26.84 17.96 4.68
C TYR A 226 -26.98 19.49 4.53
N MET A 227 -27.95 20.06 5.19
CA MET A 227 -28.05 21.54 5.28
C MET A 227 -26.91 22.07 6.15
N LEU A 228 -25.71 22.17 5.57
CA LEU A 228 -24.47 22.42 6.30
C LEU A 228 -24.25 23.92 6.46
N ILE A 229 -24.17 24.35 7.72
CA ILE A 229 -23.72 25.66 8.13
C ILE A 229 -22.19 25.78 8.04
N SER A 230 -21.51 24.66 7.94
CA SER A 230 -20.04 24.53 7.96
C SER A 230 -19.56 23.49 6.95
N ASN A 231 -18.45 23.77 6.27
CA ASN A 231 -17.76 22.79 5.42
C ASN A 231 -16.96 21.75 6.21
N VAL A 232 -17.08 21.72 7.53
CA VAL A 232 -16.43 20.75 8.42
C VAL A 232 -17.46 19.75 8.90
N VAL A 233 -17.18 18.49 8.70
CA VAL A 233 -18.01 17.38 9.15
C VAL A 233 -17.18 16.43 10.02
N THR A 234 -17.87 15.69 10.88
CA THR A 234 -17.29 14.59 11.64
C THR A 234 -17.70 13.27 11.00
N LEU A 235 -16.72 12.51 10.59
CA LEU A 235 -16.92 11.10 10.22
C LEU A 235 -16.69 10.26 11.47
N SER A 236 -17.65 9.43 11.83
CA SER A 236 -17.54 8.52 12.96
C SER A 236 -17.81 7.09 12.55
N GLN A 237 -17.09 6.18 13.18
CA GLN A 237 -17.27 4.74 13.02
C GLN A 237 -16.81 4.06 14.30
N ASP A 238 -17.69 3.35 14.96
CA ASP A 238 -17.46 2.79 16.29
C ASP A 238 -16.95 3.90 17.25
N ASP A 239 -15.79 3.69 17.90
CA ASP A 239 -15.16 4.66 18.81
C ASP A 239 -14.23 5.66 18.09
N ASN A 240 -14.08 5.55 16.78
CA ASN A 240 -13.24 6.45 16.00
C ASN A 240 -14.03 7.60 15.41
N SER A 241 -13.53 8.82 15.58
CA SER A 241 -14.08 9.99 14.93
C SER A 241 -12.99 10.90 14.35
N ILE A 242 -13.25 11.48 13.20
CA ILE A 242 -12.34 12.38 12.51
C ILE A 242 -13.10 13.58 11.97
N GLN A 243 -12.61 14.79 12.27
CA GLN A 243 -13.10 16.02 11.66
C GLN A 243 -12.36 16.28 10.35
N VAL A 244 -13.13 16.54 9.30
CA VAL A 244 -12.62 16.73 7.95
C VAL A 244 -13.35 17.85 7.23
N ASN A 245 -12.66 18.48 6.30
CA ASN A 245 -13.27 19.43 5.40
C ASN A 245 -14.02 18.71 4.28
N VAL A 246 -15.10 19.31 3.79
CA VAL A 246 -15.80 18.85 2.59
C VAL A 246 -15.38 19.73 1.41
N ASN A 247 -14.81 19.12 0.40
CA ASN A 247 -14.53 19.77 -0.88
C ASN A 247 -15.65 19.45 -1.87
N ILE A 248 -16.27 20.49 -2.40
CA ILE A 248 -17.29 20.35 -3.41
C ILE A 248 -16.65 20.03 -4.76
N ASN A 249 -17.06 18.92 -5.35
CA ASN A 249 -16.60 18.46 -6.66
C ASN A 249 -17.79 18.04 -7.52
N ASP A 250 -18.28 18.95 -8.33
CA ASP A 250 -19.46 18.73 -9.17
C ASP A 250 -19.23 17.78 -10.37
N SER A 251 -18.01 17.23 -10.53
CA SER A 251 -17.74 16.15 -11.43
C SER A 251 -18.16 14.78 -10.89
N LEU A 252 -18.47 14.70 -9.61
CA LEU A 252 -18.93 13.47 -8.96
C LEU A 252 -20.44 13.27 -9.18
N PRO A 253 -20.89 12.01 -9.29
CA PRO A 253 -22.33 11.73 -9.32
C PRO A 253 -23.02 12.06 -7.99
N ASP A 254 -24.34 12.21 -8.04
CA ASP A 254 -25.16 12.41 -6.85
C ASP A 254 -25.07 11.22 -5.89
N ASN A 255 -25.16 11.48 -4.62
CA ASN A 255 -25.11 10.49 -3.54
C ASN A 255 -23.79 9.70 -3.48
N LEU A 256 -22.68 10.28 -3.92
CA LEU A 256 -21.35 9.70 -3.77
C LEU A 256 -20.49 10.51 -2.81
N LEU A 257 -19.91 9.82 -1.83
CA LEU A 257 -18.89 10.33 -0.91
C LEU A 257 -17.55 9.70 -1.23
N VAL A 258 -16.54 10.50 -1.53
CA VAL A 258 -15.18 10.04 -1.81
C VAL A 258 -14.29 10.30 -0.61
N ILE A 259 -13.69 9.23 -0.08
CA ILE A 259 -12.81 9.27 1.10
C ILE A 259 -11.39 8.84 0.70
N PRO A 260 -10.36 9.69 0.89
CA PRO A 260 -8.97 9.35 0.59
C PRO A 260 -8.38 8.51 1.73
N ILE A 261 -8.12 7.22 1.50
CA ILE A 261 -7.61 6.29 2.51
C ILE A 261 -6.15 6.51 2.88
N ASN A 262 -5.34 7.07 1.99
CA ASN A 262 -3.92 7.33 2.22
C ASN A 262 -3.67 8.71 2.87
N ARG A 263 -4.54 9.12 3.79
CA ARG A 263 -4.41 10.34 4.60
C ARG A 263 -4.58 10.00 6.07
N ARG A 264 -3.81 10.64 6.94
CA ARG A 264 -3.85 10.40 8.39
C ARG A 264 -5.26 10.57 8.95
N GLY A 265 -5.67 9.56 9.73
CA GLY A 265 -6.98 9.48 10.36
C GLY A 265 -7.98 8.62 9.58
N PHE A 266 -7.93 8.60 8.25
CA PHE A 266 -8.84 7.78 7.46
C PHE A 266 -8.48 6.29 7.49
N GLN A 267 -7.22 5.95 7.77
CA GLN A 267 -6.78 4.56 7.96
C GLN A 267 -7.49 3.85 9.13
N ASN A 268 -8.13 4.59 10.01
CA ASN A 268 -8.91 4.02 11.11
C ASN A 268 -10.34 3.64 10.70
N LEU A 269 -10.75 3.99 9.49
CA LEU A 269 -12.05 3.61 8.96
C LEU A 269 -11.97 2.22 8.35
N ASP A 270 -12.93 1.37 8.69
CA ASP A 270 -13.11 0.06 8.11
C ASP A 270 -14.14 0.16 6.98
N PRO A 271 -13.76 -0.12 5.71
CA PRO A 271 -14.68 -0.01 4.59
C PRO A 271 -15.84 -1.00 4.62
N GLU A 272 -15.76 -2.03 5.46
CA GLU A 272 -16.84 -3.02 5.62
C GLU A 272 -17.88 -2.60 6.66
N LYS A 273 -17.59 -1.56 7.46
CA LYS A 273 -18.47 -1.05 8.49
C LYS A 273 -19.17 0.24 8.05
N LYS A 274 -20.30 0.51 8.70
CA LYS A 274 -21.03 1.76 8.50
C LYS A 274 -20.20 2.95 9.01
N VAL A 275 -20.09 3.97 8.21
CA VAL A 275 -19.52 5.29 8.61
C VAL A 275 -20.70 6.23 8.85
N GLU A 276 -20.67 6.97 9.93
CA GLU A 276 -21.66 8.00 10.25
C GLU A 276 -21.07 9.38 9.97
N LEU A 277 -21.88 10.27 9.45
CA LEU A 277 -21.49 11.61 9.07
C LEU A 277 -22.35 12.61 9.82
N GLU A 278 -21.70 13.42 10.66
CA GLU A 278 -22.34 14.45 11.43
C GLU A 278 -21.73 15.81 11.12
N VAL A 279 -22.56 16.84 11.13
CA VAL A 279 -22.09 18.22 11.01
C VAL A 279 -21.34 18.60 12.28
N ALA A 280 -20.12 19.09 12.13
CA ALA A 280 -19.38 19.62 13.28
C ALA A 280 -20.13 20.86 13.84
N ARG A 281 -20.70 20.75 15.03
CA ARG A 281 -21.31 21.86 15.72
C ARG A 281 -20.22 22.88 16.09
N SER A 282 -20.34 24.12 15.66
CA SER A 282 -19.43 25.17 16.08
C SER A 282 -19.53 25.35 17.61
N ARG A 283 -18.40 25.52 18.28
CA ARG A 283 -18.33 25.74 19.75
C ARG A 283 -19.16 26.93 20.23
N GLU A 284 -19.55 27.84 19.34
CA GLU A 284 -20.38 29.02 19.67
C GLU A 284 -21.85 28.70 19.96
N GLN A 285 -22.37 27.54 19.55
CA GLN A 285 -23.75 27.14 19.84
C GLN A 285 -23.91 26.45 21.21
N LEU A 286 -22.84 26.15 21.92
CA LEU A 286 -22.88 25.55 23.26
C LEU A 286 -22.94 26.59 24.41
N SER A 287 -22.90 27.86 24.12
CA SER A 287 -22.98 28.94 25.13
C SER A 287 -24.37 29.57 25.29
N VAL A 288 -25.40 29.04 24.63
CA VAL A 288 -26.79 29.56 24.66
C VAL A 288 -27.77 28.42 24.99
N SER A 289 -27.47 27.59 25.96
CA SER A 289 -28.48 26.71 26.57
C SER A 289 -28.26 26.60 28.08
#